data_ae3e72e575d8ea469eed5b50b51319fa
#
_entry.id   ae3e72e575d8ea469eed5b50b51319fa
#
_cell.length_a   1.000
_cell.length_b   1.000
_cell.length_c   1.000
_cell.angle_alpha   90.00
_cell.angle_beta   90.00
_cell.angle_gamma   90.00
#
_symmetry.space_group_name_H-M   'P 1'
#
loop_
_entity.id
_entity.type
_entity.pdbx_description
1 polymer ?
#
loop_
_entity_poly.entity_id
_entity_poly.type
_entity_poly.pdbx_seq_one_letter_code
_entity_poly.pdbx_strand_id
1 'polypeptide(L)'
;TGKLSVVTPQYGLPSTIEVMMGGKVLAAGSGYSYDPKTGEIEIKNVTAEVSIKASGAEIFQVKEQTENIEIKTSGETVKEGEPFKCELAPATGYKFPYVIKVMMNGRLLKQKNLLRAAGSEYYTYDNTTGIIEIENVDGEIVIEAKGVQEGFFEVIPNLVNLTSDPASFEPLAKDSKVELTLKAASGYTLPTSITVKMGENTLASTDYTYNSGTGAFALEKITATLVITAAGNRIPD
;
A
#
# COMPACT_ATOMS: atom_id res chain seq x y z
N THR A 1 -37.44 -17.30 8.95
CA THR A 1 -36.56 -16.20 8.54
C THR A 1 -36.30 -15.29 9.73
N GLY A 2 -35.11 -14.71 9.79
CA GLY A 2 -34.72 -13.74 10.80
C GLY A 2 -33.81 -12.68 10.16
N LYS A 3 -33.49 -11.63 10.92
CA LYS A 3 -32.62 -10.59 10.46
C LYS A 3 -31.64 -10.18 11.57
N LEU A 4 -30.36 -10.17 11.29
CA LEU A 4 -29.34 -9.52 12.12
C LEU A 4 -29.36 -8.01 11.88
N SER A 5 -29.17 -7.24 12.93
CA SER A 5 -28.96 -5.81 12.85
C SER A 5 -27.76 -5.42 13.70
N VAL A 6 -27.07 -4.39 13.28
CA VAL A 6 -25.95 -3.83 14.02
C VAL A 6 -26.48 -2.86 15.07
N VAL A 7 -26.01 -3.02 16.30
CA VAL A 7 -26.45 -2.18 17.44
C VAL A 7 -25.57 -0.94 17.60
N THR A 8 -24.31 -1.01 17.17
CA THR A 8 -23.31 0.03 17.37
C THR A 8 -22.76 0.50 16.02
N PRO A 9 -22.80 1.82 15.70
CA PRO A 9 -22.44 2.34 14.35
C PRO A 9 -21.04 2.02 13.86
N GLN A 10 -20.10 1.75 14.78
CA GLN A 10 -18.71 1.39 14.43
C GLN A 10 -18.54 -0.06 13.95
N TYR A 11 -19.61 -0.85 13.97
CA TYR A 11 -19.57 -2.23 13.49
C TYR A 11 -20.47 -2.38 12.27
N GLY A 12 -20.09 -3.32 11.41
CA GLY A 12 -20.90 -3.79 10.29
C GLY A 12 -21.43 -5.20 10.52
N LEU A 13 -22.34 -5.64 9.67
CA LEU A 13 -22.76 -7.03 9.65
C LEU A 13 -21.55 -7.92 9.34
N PRO A 14 -21.38 -9.07 10.03
CA PRO A 14 -20.28 -9.99 9.74
C PRO A 14 -20.41 -10.58 8.34
N SER A 15 -19.30 -10.95 7.74
CA SER A 15 -19.27 -11.64 6.44
C SER A 15 -19.82 -13.08 6.55
N THR A 16 -19.67 -13.70 7.72
CA THR A 16 -20.13 -15.07 8.02
C THR A 16 -20.75 -15.16 9.40
N ILE A 17 -21.63 -16.14 9.59
CA ILE A 17 -22.24 -16.47 10.88
C ILE A 17 -22.16 -17.98 11.12
N GLU A 18 -22.21 -18.40 12.38
CA GLU A 18 -22.37 -19.80 12.75
C GLU A 18 -23.82 -20.06 13.15
N VAL A 19 -24.45 -21.03 12.52
CA VAL A 19 -25.82 -21.46 12.84
C VAL A 19 -25.80 -22.91 13.29
N MET A 20 -26.38 -23.17 14.45
CA MET A 20 -26.54 -24.53 14.99
C MET A 20 -28.03 -24.87 15.16
N MET A 21 -28.35 -26.14 14.95
CA MET A 21 -29.69 -26.68 15.20
C MET A 21 -29.55 -28.01 15.95
N GLY A 22 -30.19 -28.12 17.13
CA GLY A 22 -30.09 -29.29 17.99
C GLY A 22 -28.62 -29.60 18.40
N GLY A 23 -27.78 -28.55 18.58
CA GLY A 23 -26.39 -28.69 18.94
C GLY A 23 -25.45 -29.06 17.78
N LYS A 24 -25.96 -29.18 16.54
CA LYS A 24 -25.13 -29.45 15.33
C LYS A 24 -25.02 -28.22 14.46
N VAL A 25 -23.78 -27.94 13.99
CA VAL A 25 -23.51 -26.83 13.05
C VAL A 25 -24.15 -27.14 11.70
N LEU A 26 -24.90 -26.18 11.18
CA LEU A 26 -25.49 -26.23 9.85
C LEU A 26 -24.51 -25.71 8.80
N ALA A 27 -24.53 -26.34 7.61
CA ALA A 27 -23.73 -25.86 6.49
C ALA A 27 -24.44 -24.68 5.80
N ALA A 28 -23.67 -23.63 5.50
CA ALA A 28 -24.14 -22.50 4.71
C ALA A 28 -24.53 -22.95 3.29
N GLY A 29 -25.58 -22.36 2.74
CA GLY A 29 -26.13 -22.67 1.43
C GLY A 29 -27.13 -23.83 1.43
N SER A 30 -26.91 -24.90 2.22
CA SER A 30 -27.82 -26.05 2.30
C SER A 30 -28.71 -26.07 3.56
N GLY A 31 -28.16 -25.75 4.72
CA GLY A 31 -28.90 -25.72 5.99
C GLY A 31 -29.44 -24.34 6.32
N TYR A 32 -28.74 -23.30 5.94
CA TYR A 32 -29.18 -21.91 6.07
C TYR A 32 -28.61 -21.05 4.96
N SER A 33 -29.21 -19.89 4.71
CA SER A 33 -28.63 -18.79 3.94
C SER A 33 -28.48 -17.55 4.82
N TYR A 34 -27.44 -16.75 4.56
CA TYR A 34 -27.20 -15.49 5.22
C TYR A 34 -26.71 -14.46 4.20
N ASP A 35 -27.34 -13.29 4.18
CA ASP A 35 -26.91 -12.15 3.37
C ASP A 35 -26.18 -11.14 4.24
N PRO A 36 -24.83 -10.98 4.10
CA PRO A 36 -24.05 -10.06 4.90
C PRO A 36 -24.32 -8.57 4.59
N LYS A 37 -25.05 -8.26 3.51
CA LYS A 37 -25.44 -6.88 3.17
C LYS A 37 -26.72 -6.46 3.86
N THR A 38 -27.71 -7.36 3.91
CA THR A 38 -29.04 -7.08 4.48
C THR A 38 -29.20 -7.61 5.89
N GLY A 39 -28.35 -8.56 6.32
CA GLY A 39 -28.45 -9.27 7.58
C GLY A 39 -29.53 -10.36 7.58
N GLU A 40 -30.16 -10.63 6.44
CA GLU A 40 -31.23 -11.62 6.35
C GLU A 40 -30.71 -13.05 6.51
N ILE A 41 -31.41 -13.84 7.32
CA ILE A 41 -31.10 -15.24 7.58
C ILE A 41 -32.35 -16.06 7.26
N GLU A 42 -32.17 -17.11 6.47
CA GLU A 42 -33.18 -18.12 6.26
C GLU A 42 -32.66 -19.49 6.69
N ILE A 43 -33.38 -20.19 7.57
CA ILE A 43 -33.07 -21.54 8.01
C ILE A 43 -34.17 -22.46 7.54
N LYS A 44 -33.84 -23.51 6.82
CA LYS A 44 -34.76 -24.48 6.25
C LYS A 44 -34.97 -25.65 7.21
N ASN A 45 -36.24 -26.16 7.27
CA ASN A 45 -36.57 -27.37 8.00
C ASN A 45 -36.16 -27.35 9.48
N VAL A 46 -36.62 -26.33 10.23
CA VAL A 46 -36.35 -26.24 11.67
C VAL A 46 -37.00 -27.38 12.41
N THR A 47 -36.25 -28.31 12.99
CA THR A 47 -36.69 -29.50 13.71
C THR A 47 -36.21 -29.52 15.16
N ALA A 48 -35.37 -28.59 15.58
CA ALA A 48 -34.85 -28.50 16.94
C ALA A 48 -34.53 -27.02 17.27
N GLU A 49 -34.10 -26.78 18.49
CA GLU A 49 -33.61 -25.46 18.92
C GLU A 49 -32.50 -24.93 17.99
N VAL A 50 -32.63 -23.66 17.62
CA VAL A 50 -31.66 -22.97 16.75
C VAL A 50 -30.88 -21.96 17.57
N SER A 51 -29.55 -22.01 17.45
CA SER A 51 -28.63 -21.04 18.01
C SER A 51 -27.85 -20.37 16.89
N ILE A 52 -27.73 -19.03 16.91
CA ILE A 52 -27.00 -18.24 15.95
C ILE A 52 -25.89 -17.49 16.71
N LYS A 53 -24.66 -17.65 16.24
CA LYS A 53 -23.52 -16.93 16.76
C LYS A 53 -22.97 -16.00 15.66
N ALA A 54 -22.92 -14.72 15.98
CA ALA A 54 -22.45 -13.68 15.06
C ALA A 54 -21.68 -12.62 15.85
N SER A 55 -20.58 -12.12 15.29
CA SER A 55 -19.83 -10.98 15.82
C SER A 55 -19.78 -9.90 14.74
N GLY A 56 -20.11 -8.66 15.09
CA GLY A 56 -19.97 -7.54 14.16
C GLY A 56 -18.51 -7.36 13.77
N ALA A 57 -18.26 -6.98 12.53
CA ALA A 57 -16.95 -6.58 12.04
C ALA A 57 -16.74 -5.08 12.29
N GLU A 58 -15.57 -4.66 12.77
CA GLU A 58 -15.24 -3.23 12.90
C GLU A 58 -15.26 -2.53 11.54
N ILE A 59 -15.66 -1.26 11.54
CA ILE A 59 -15.64 -0.40 10.35
C ILE A 59 -14.60 0.67 10.57
N PHE A 60 -13.59 0.70 9.68
CA PHE A 60 -12.51 1.65 9.70
C PHE A 60 -12.72 2.77 8.70
N GLN A 61 -12.26 3.97 9.06
CA GLN A 61 -12.27 5.14 8.18
C GLN A 61 -11.10 5.09 7.20
N VAL A 62 -11.34 5.61 5.99
CA VAL A 62 -10.30 5.89 5.00
C VAL A 62 -10.11 7.40 4.96
N LYS A 63 -8.92 7.87 5.31
CA LYS A 63 -8.53 9.27 5.33
C LYS A 63 -7.60 9.58 4.16
N GLU A 64 -7.81 10.72 3.55
CA GLU A 64 -7.08 11.20 2.39
C GLU A 64 -6.26 12.43 2.76
N GLN A 65 -4.98 12.42 2.40
CA GLN A 65 -4.06 13.54 2.51
C GLN A 65 -3.40 13.73 1.13
N THR A 66 -4.11 14.43 0.23
CA THR A 66 -3.72 14.52 -1.17
C THR A 66 -3.48 15.95 -1.60
N GLU A 67 -2.54 16.14 -2.54
CA GLU A 67 -2.22 17.42 -3.17
C GLU A 67 -2.10 17.21 -4.68
N ASN A 68 -2.86 17.96 -5.48
CA ASN A 68 -2.89 17.86 -6.95
C ASN A 68 -3.21 16.45 -7.50
N ILE A 69 -3.88 15.65 -6.71
CA ILE A 69 -4.37 14.31 -7.02
C ILE A 69 -5.55 14.00 -6.11
N GLU A 70 -6.58 13.38 -6.61
CA GLU A 70 -7.76 12.95 -5.82
C GLU A 70 -7.81 11.43 -5.73
N ILE A 71 -8.52 10.93 -4.73
CA ILE A 71 -8.81 9.51 -4.58
C ILE A 71 -10.26 9.27 -5.00
N LYS A 72 -10.44 8.41 -6.00
CA LYS A 72 -11.74 7.88 -6.38
C LYS A 72 -11.95 6.57 -5.62
N THR A 73 -12.73 6.62 -4.55
CA THR A 73 -13.04 5.46 -3.73
C THR A 73 -14.46 4.98 -3.97
N SER A 74 -14.67 3.69 -3.73
CA SER A 74 -16.02 3.13 -3.61
C SER A 74 -16.68 3.39 -2.25
N GLY A 75 -15.99 4.07 -1.30
CA GLY A 75 -16.51 4.39 0.05
C GLY A 75 -15.45 4.98 0.97
N GLU A 76 -15.92 5.74 1.96
CA GLU A 76 -15.11 6.36 3.02
C GLU A 76 -14.76 5.38 4.15
N THR A 77 -15.27 4.16 4.09
CA THR A 77 -15.12 3.15 5.14
C THR A 77 -14.87 1.77 4.55
N VAL A 78 -14.19 0.93 5.33
CA VAL A 78 -13.91 -0.47 5.01
C VAL A 78 -14.08 -1.32 6.27
N LYS A 79 -14.57 -2.56 6.13
CA LYS A 79 -14.72 -3.48 7.25
C LYS A 79 -13.40 -4.20 7.55
N GLU A 80 -13.22 -4.54 8.82
CA GLU A 80 -12.14 -5.41 9.28
C GLU A 80 -12.12 -6.73 8.49
N GLY A 81 -10.92 -7.12 8.04
CA GLY A 81 -10.69 -8.34 7.29
C GLY A 81 -11.08 -8.28 5.81
N GLU A 82 -11.72 -7.20 5.34
CA GLU A 82 -12.02 -7.04 3.92
C GLU A 82 -10.86 -6.39 3.16
N PRO A 83 -10.72 -6.67 1.86
CA PRO A 83 -9.78 -5.95 1.02
C PRO A 83 -10.25 -4.53 0.75
N PHE A 84 -9.31 -3.61 0.62
CA PHE A 84 -9.57 -2.23 0.19
C PHE A 84 -8.96 -1.97 -1.18
N LYS A 85 -9.70 -1.26 -2.02
CA LYS A 85 -9.26 -0.83 -3.35
C LYS A 85 -9.74 0.59 -3.64
N CYS A 86 -8.84 1.43 -4.16
CA CYS A 86 -9.18 2.74 -4.67
C CYS A 86 -8.33 3.10 -5.88
N GLU A 87 -8.64 4.21 -6.53
CA GLU A 87 -7.94 4.73 -7.70
C GLU A 87 -7.58 6.20 -7.46
N LEU A 88 -6.35 6.56 -7.70
CA LEU A 88 -5.90 7.94 -7.76
C LEU A 88 -6.28 8.57 -9.11
N ALA A 89 -6.56 9.87 -9.13
CA ALA A 89 -6.80 10.65 -10.32
C ALA A 89 -6.01 11.98 -10.25
N PRO A 90 -4.92 12.13 -11.02
CA PRO A 90 -4.16 13.37 -11.03
C PRO A 90 -4.99 14.55 -11.55
N ALA A 91 -4.79 15.74 -10.97
CA ALA A 91 -5.33 16.99 -11.48
C ALA A 91 -4.74 17.33 -12.86
N THR A 92 -5.41 18.20 -13.61
CA THR A 92 -4.92 18.66 -14.93
C THR A 92 -3.51 19.25 -14.83
N GLY A 93 -2.59 18.79 -15.67
CA GLY A 93 -1.17 19.18 -15.66
C GLY A 93 -0.30 18.43 -14.65
N TYR A 94 -0.86 17.40 -14.01
CA TYR A 94 -0.15 16.52 -13.09
C TYR A 94 -0.24 15.07 -13.55
N LYS A 95 0.70 14.25 -13.11
CA LYS A 95 0.77 12.81 -13.34
C LYS A 95 0.84 12.05 -12.00
N PHE A 96 0.67 10.75 -12.06
CA PHE A 96 0.82 9.87 -10.90
C PHE A 96 2.23 9.99 -10.30
N PRO A 97 2.35 10.07 -8.96
CA PRO A 97 3.65 9.90 -8.29
C PRO A 97 4.16 8.47 -8.47
N TYR A 98 5.45 8.28 -8.43
CA TYR A 98 6.05 6.94 -8.50
C TYR A 98 5.83 6.16 -7.20
N VAL A 99 5.85 6.84 -6.07
CA VAL A 99 5.62 6.29 -4.72
C VAL A 99 4.57 7.11 -4.01
N ILE A 100 3.71 6.43 -3.26
CA ILE A 100 2.76 7.02 -2.33
C ILE A 100 3.02 6.49 -0.93
N LYS A 101 2.46 7.15 0.08
CA LYS A 101 2.55 6.68 1.46
C LYS A 101 1.17 6.20 1.92
N VAL A 102 1.12 4.96 2.37
CA VAL A 102 -0.09 4.34 2.92
C VAL A 102 0.18 3.90 4.35
N MET A 103 -0.66 4.34 5.27
CA MET A 103 -0.62 3.89 6.66
C MET A 103 -1.89 3.10 6.97
N MET A 104 -1.78 2.10 7.80
CA MET A 104 -2.90 1.33 8.32
C MET A 104 -2.71 1.14 9.83
N ASN A 105 -3.70 1.51 10.62
CA ASN A 105 -3.64 1.47 12.08
C ASN A 105 -2.39 2.21 12.63
N GLY A 106 -2.05 3.38 12.04
CA GLY A 106 -0.87 4.17 12.39
C GLY A 106 0.48 3.58 11.96
N ARG A 107 0.52 2.41 11.32
CA ARG A 107 1.74 1.77 10.80
C ARG A 107 1.92 2.09 9.33
N LEU A 108 3.14 2.46 8.93
CA LEU A 108 3.49 2.66 7.52
C LEU A 108 3.54 1.28 6.82
N LEU A 109 2.70 1.11 5.80
CA LEU A 109 2.74 -0.05 4.93
C LEU A 109 3.88 0.07 3.91
N LYS A 110 4.38 -1.08 3.44
CA LYS A 110 5.42 -1.17 2.41
C LYS A 110 4.79 -1.42 1.05
N GLN A 111 5.27 -0.74 0.02
CA GLN A 111 4.81 -0.96 -1.34
C GLN A 111 5.40 -2.27 -1.89
N LYS A 112 4.54 -3.23 -2.28
CA LYS A 112 4.90 -4.61 -2.62
C LYS A 112 5.83 -4.73 -3.84
N ASN A 113 5.71 -3.83 -4.81
CA ASN A 113 6.53 -3.82 -6.03
C ASN A 113 7.93 -3.18 -5.86
N LEU A 114 8.17 -2.46 -4.77
CA LEU A 114 9.51 -1.90 -4.45
C LEU A 114 10.36 -2.86 -3.63
N LEU A 115 9.74 -3.78 -2.87
CA LEU A 115 10.42 -4.73 -2.00
C LEU A 115 9.81 -6.12 -2.19
N ARG A 116 10.64 -7.16 -2.37
CA ARG A 116 10.17 -8.56 -2.39
C ARG A 116 9.75 -9.00 -0.99
N ALA A 117 8.47 -8.81 -0.65
CA ALA A 117 7.96 -9.29 0.62
C ALA A 117 6.47 -9.67 0.54
N ALA A 118 6.05 -10.69 1.29
CA ALA A 118 4.67 -11.12 1.43
C ALA A 118 4.20 -10.87 2.87
N GLY A 119 2.93 -10.47 3.06
CA GLY A 119 2.31 -10.30 4.39
C GLY A 119 1.31 -9.14 4.43
N SER A 120 0.58 -9.00 5.53
CA SER A 120 -0.43 -7.96 5.78
C SER A 120 0.13 -6.54 5.96
N GLU A 121 1.44 -6.36 5.92
CA GLU A 121 2.12 -5.06 6.05
C GLU A 121 2.38 -4.39 4.70
N TYR A 122 1.70 -4.84 3.63
CA TYR A 122 1.96 -4.39 2.27
C TYR A 122 0.71 -3.90 1.58
N TYR A 123 0.92 -2.93 0.69
CA TYR A 123 -0.06 -2.51 -0.31
C TYR A 123 0.55 -2.66 -1.71
N THR A 124 -0.28 -2.76 -2.73
CA THR A 124 0.12 -2.59 -4.12
C THR A 124 -0.27 -1.21 -4.59
N TYR A 125 0.54 -0.62 -5.43
CA TYR A 125 0.25 0.62 -6.12
C TYR A 125 0.80 0.54 -7.54
N ASP A 126 -0.09 0.75 -8.51
CA ASP A 126 0.26 0.86 -9.92
C ASP A 126 0.29 2.34 -10.31
N ASN A 127 1.48 2.87 -10.50
CA ASN A 127 1.70 4.28 -10.87
C ASN A 127 1.37 4.60 -12.33
N THR A 128 0.84 3.65 -13.10
CA THR A 128 0.34 3.83 -14.47
C THR A 128 -1.17 4.00 -14.47
N THR A 129 -1.86 3.24 -13.62
CA THR A 129 -3.32 3.25 -13.53
C THR A 129 -3.84 3.99 -12.29
N GLY A 130 -2.98 4.29 -11.32
CA GLY A 130 -3.37 4.91 -10.05
C GLY A 130 -4.01 3.96 -9.04
N ILE A 131 -4.09 2.66 -9.35
CA ILE A 131 -4.79 1.69 -8.51
C ILE A 131 -3.96 1.36 -7.26
N ILE A 132 -4.62 1.44 -6.11
CA ILE A 132 -4.10 1.05 -4.79
C ILE A 132 -4.94 -0.12 -4.28
N GLU A 133 -4.28 -1.18 -3.79
CA GLU A 133 -4.94 -2.33 -3.19
C GLU A 133 -4.26 -2.74 -1.87
N ILE A 134 -5.08 -3.02 -0.85
CA ILE A 134 -4.68 -3.60 0.44
C ILE A 134 -5.47 -4.91 0.59
N GLU A 135 -4.79 -6.04 0.77
CA GLU A 135 -5.43 -7.36 0.77
C GLU A 135 -6.28 -7.61 2.03
N ASN A 136 -5.88 -7.07 3.17
CA ASN A 136 -6.57 -7.29 4.45
C ASN A 136 -6.45 -6.04 5.32
N VAL A 137 -7.58 -5.47 5.70
CA VAL A 137 -7.64 -4.24 6.51
C VAL A 137 -7.83 -4.59 7.98
N ASP A 138 -6.94 -4.07 8.83
CA ASP A 138 -6.94 -4.28 10.28
C ASP A 138 -7.01 -2.97 11.10
N GLY A 139 -7.34 -1.86 10.44
CA GLY A 139 -7.44 -0.55 11.09
C GLY A 139 -7.70 0.60 10.12
N GLU A 140 -7.74 1.80 10.66
CA GLU A 140 -7.89 3.04 9.88
C GLU A 140 -6.81 3.14 8.78
N ILE A 141 -7.23 3.48 7.56
CA ILE A 141 -6.33 3.69 6.43
C ILE A 141 -6.10 5.20 6.26
N VAL A 142 -4.85 5.60 6.08
CA VAL A 142 -4.47 6.96 5.68
C VAL A 142 -3.63 6.86 4.41
N ILE A 143 -4.06 7.55 3.34
CA ILE A 143 -3.36 7.59 2.06
C ILE A 143 -2.82 9.02 1.86
N GLU A 144 -1.50 9.15 1.78
CA GLU A 144 -0.82 10.40 1.45
C GLU A 144 -0.28 10.29 0.01
N ALA A 145 -0.73 11.17 -0.86
CA ALA A 145 -0.30 11.21 -2.25
C ALA A 145 -0.19 12.64 -2.76
N LYS A 146 0.85 12.92 -3.55
CA LYS A 146 1.07 14.22 -4.18
C LYS A 146 1.28 14.02 -5.66
N GLY A 147 0.41 14.60 -6.49
CA GLY A 147 0.56 14.60 -7.95
C GLY A 147 1.87 15.29 -8.36
N VAL A 148 2.56 14.71 -9.32
CA VAL A 148 3.80 15.26 -9.87
C VAL A 148 3.49 16.12 -11.08
N GLN A 149 3.91 17.39 -11.08
CA GLN A 149 3.69 18.29 -12.21
C GLN A 149 4.30 17.72 -13.49
N GLU A 150 3.61 17.84 -14.62
CA GLU A 150 4.14 17.45 -15.92
C GLU A 150 5.44 18.21 -16.25
N GLY A 151 6.42 17.50 -16.83
CA GLY A 151 7.77 18.05 -17.08
C GLY A 151 8.72 17.97 -15.87
N PHE A 152 8.23 17.54 -14.69
CA PHE A 152 9.05 17.27 -13.51
C PHE A 152 9.16 15.77 -13.25
N PHE A 153 10.26 15.34 -12.64
CA PHE A 153 10.59 13.95 -12.38
C PHE A 153 11.03 13.74 -10.94
N GLU A 154 10.63 12.61 -10.37
CA GLU A 154 11.00 12.21 -9.01
C GLU A 154 12.38 11.54 -9.00
N VAL A 155 13.08 11.68 -7.87
CA VAL A 155 14.28 10.91 -7.53
C VAL A 155 13.95 10.03 -6.34
N ILE A 156 13.99 8.71 -6.53
CA ILE A 156 13.59 7.70 -5.56
C ILE A 156 14.79 6.87 -5.10
N PRO A 157 15.38 7.18 -3.96
CA PRO A 157 16.38 6.31 -3.32
C PRO A 157 15.69 5.07 -2.71
N ASN A 158 15.80 3.92 -3.38
CA ASN A 158 15.30 2.63 -2.89
C ASN A 158 16.44 1.86 -2.19
N LEU A 159 16.60 2.11 -0.90
CA LEU A 159 17.79 1.76 -0.14
C LEU A 159 17.49 0.73 0.95
N VAL A 160 18.40 -0.24 1.12
CA VAL A 160 18.36 -1.24 2.21
C VAL A 160 19.64 -1.12 3.02
N ASN A 161 19.52 -0.86 4.33
CA ASN A 161 20.65 -0.65 5.25
C ASN A 161 21.58 0.50 4.80
N LEU A 162 21.04 1.45 4.06
CA LEU A 162 21.67 2.69 3.62
C LEU A 162 20.69 3.84 3.82
N THR A 163 21.22 5.05 3.86
CA THR A 163 20.47 6.31 3.76
C THR A 163 21.06 7.18 2.66
N SER A 164 20.32 8.20 2.23
CA SER A 164 20.83 9.21 1.28
C SER A 164 20.84 10.60 1.91
N ASP A 165 21.67 11.45 1.41
CA ASP A 165 21.72 12.87 1.72
C ASP A 165 21.74 13.66 0.39
N PRO A 166 20.68 14.40 0.03
CA PRO A 166 19.44 14.56 0.81
C PRO A 166 18.65 13.25 0.96
N ALA A 167 17.86 13.16 2.03
CA ALA A 167 17.03 11.98 2.32
C ALA A 167 15.82 11.85 1.39
N SER A 168 15.36 12.97 0.83
CA SER A 168 14.26 13.06 -0.13
C SER A 168 14.50 14.21 -1.10
N PHE A 169 13.81 14.17 -2.23
CA PHE A 169 13.87 15.20 -3.26
C PHE A 169 12.47 15.72 -3.55
N GLU A 170 12.33 17.03 -3.75
CA GLU A 170 11.20 17.56 -4.51
C GLU A 170 11.40 17.18 -5.99
N PRO A 171 10.31 16.97 -6.76
CA PRO A 171 10.41 16.66 -8.18
C PRO A 171 11.26 17.70 -8.93
N LEU A 172 12.17 17.23 -9.74
CA LEU A 172 13.13 18.06 -10.49
C LEU A 172 12.63 18.29 -11.92
N ALA A 173 12.85 19.48 -12.44
CA ALA A 173 12.56 19.78 -13.84
C ALA A 173 13.40 18.91 -14.78
N LYS A 174 12.88 18.66 -15.99
CA LYS A 174 13.63 17.96 -17.04
C LYS A 174 15.03 18.59 -17.25
N ASP A 175 15.99 17.74 -17.52
CA ASP A 175 17.40 18.09 -17.73
C ASP A 175 18.15 18.65 -16.51
N SER A 176 17.53 18.64 -15.32
CA SER A 176 18.22 18.97 -14.06
C SER A 176 19.28 17.92 -13.72
N LYS A 177 20.34 18.36 -13.06
CA LYS A 177 21.35 17.50 -12.43
C LYS A 177 20.80 16.88 -11.15
N VAL A 178 21.16 15.62 -10.89
CA VAL A 178 20.86 14.91 -9.63
C VAL A 178 22.16 14.60 -8.92
N GLU A 179 22.27 15.02 -7.67
CA GLU A 179 23.41 14.71 -6.81
C GLU A 179 22.90 14.23 -5.44
N LEU A 180 23.48 13.16 -4.92
CA LEU A 180 23.25 12.69 -3.56
C LEU A 180 24.46 11.92 -3.04
N THR A 181 24.50 11.69 -1.73
CA THR A 181 25.51 10.85 -1.08
C THR A 181 24.83 9.71 -0.33
N LEU A 182 25.19 8.48 -0.64
CA LEU A 182 24.78 7.30 0.11
C LEU A 182 25.61 7.16 1.38
N LYS A 183 24.98 6.81 2.48
CA LYS A 183 25.61 6.57 3.79
C LYS A 183 25.21 5.19 4.29
N ALA A 184 26.18 4.39 4.72
CA ALA A 184 25.91 3.07 5.25
C ALA A 184 25.35 3.15 6.69
N ALA A 185 24.38 2.31 7.01
CA ALA A 185 23.91 2.13 8.37
C ALA A 185 25.00 1.44 9.23
N SER A 186 24.87 1.54 10.57
CA SER A 186 25.78 0.86 11.50
C SER A 186 25.83 -0.66 11.22
N GLY A 187 27.03 -1.22 11.15
CA GLY A 187 27.25 -2.62 10.81
C GLY A 187 27.26 -2.95 9.31
N TYR A 188 27.21 -1.92 8.45
CA TYR A 188 27.23 -2.08 7.00
C TYR A 188 28.29 -1.20 6.33
N THR A 189 28.69 -1.58 5.12
CA THR A 189 29.54 -0.78 4.22
C THR A 189 28.77 -0.39 2.98
N LEU A 190 29.24 0.61 2.25
CA LEU A 190 28.71 0.97 0.95
C LEU A 190 28.90 -0.18 -0.06
N PRO A 191 27.92 -0.40 -0.97
CA PRO A 191 28.09 -1.39 -2.04
C PRO A 191 29.11 -0.92 -3.06
N THR A 192 29.75 -1.85 -3.75
CA THR A 192 30.70 -1.56 -4.85
C THR A 192 30.01 -1.09 -6.12
N SER A 193 28.74 -1.44 -6.29
CA SER A 193 27.90 -1.06 -7.43
C SER A 193 26.45 -0.83 -6.99
N ILE A 194 25.74 -0.02 -7.75
CA ILE A 194 24.32 0.30 -7.54
C ILE A 194 23.55 0.07 -8.85
N THR A 195 22.23 -0.10 -8.76
CA THR A 195 21.37 -0.16 -9.94
C THR A 195 20.62 1.16 -10.06
N VAL A 196 20.69 1.77 -11.23
CA VAL A 196 20.03 3.05 -11.52
C VAL A 196 19.07 2.84 -12.70
N LYS A 197 17.80 3.19 -12.52
CA LYS A 197 16.79 3.20 -13.58
C LYS A 197 16.31 4.62 -13.81
N MET A 198 16.11 4.99 -15.07
CA MET A 198 15.46 6.23 -15.49
C MET A 198 14.26 5.89 -16.37
N GLY A 199 13.05 6.07 -15.83
CA GLY A 199 11.83 5.44 -16.35
C GLY A 199 11.98 3.92 -16.35
N GLU A 200 11.68 3.28 -17.47
CA GLU A 200 11.80 1.82 -17.64
C GLU A 200 13.23 1.34 -17.96
N ASN A 201 14.15 2.25 -18.28
CA ASN A 201 15.49 1.92 -18.73
C ASN A 201 16.48 1.81 -17.57
N THR A 202 17.23 0.71 -17.49
CA THR A 202 18.40 0.59 -16.61
C THR A 202 19.56 1.32 -17.25
N LEU A 203 20.14 2.30 -16.55
CA LEU A 203 21.29 3.06 -17.00
C LEU A 203 22.57 2.22 -16.92
N ALA A 204 23.46 2.39 -17.91
CA ALA A 204 24.82 1.84 -17.84
C ALA A 204 25.63 2.63 -16.80
N SER A 205 26.66 2.00 -16.22
CA SER A 205 27.56 2.66 -15.24
C SER A 205 28.36 3.84 -15.83
N THR A 206 28.33 4.01 -17.14
CA THR A 206 28.92 5.18 -17.87
C THR A 206 27.99 6.38 -17.92
N ASP A 207 26.68 6.19 -17.66
CA ASP A 207 25.67 7.24 -17.76
C ASP A 207 25.53 8.08 -16.49
N TYR A 208 26.13 7.61 -15.39
CA TYR A 208 26.16 8.28 -14.09
C TYR A 208 27.52 8.06 -13.41
N THR A 209 27.78 8.81 -12.34
CA THR A 209 28.93 8.56 -11.48
C THR A 209 28.51 8.03 -10.13
N TYR A 210 29.22 7.02 -9.64
CA TYR A 210 29.07 6.52 -8.28
C TYR A 210 30.43 6.17 -7.70
N ASN A 211 30.75 6.73 -6.54
CA ASN A 211 32.01 6.45 -5.81
C ASN A 211 31.67 5.58 -4.58
N SER A 212 32.05 4.30 -4.62
CA SER A 212 31.81 3.35 -3.54
C SER A 212 32.59 3.62 -2.24
N GLY A 213 33.65 4.44 -2.29
CA GLY A 213 34.40 4.85 -1.10
C GLY A 213 33.75 6.01 -0.34
N THR A 214 33.09 6.93 -1.05
CA THR A 214 32.50 8.14 -0.47
C THR A 214 30.97 8.10 -0.48
N GLY A 215 30.36 7.23 -1.27
CA GLY A 215 28.91 7.17 -1.50
C GLY A 215 28.37 8.24 -2.45
N ALA A 216 29.23 9.10 -2.99
CA ALA A 216 28.83 10.17 -3.89
C ALA A 216 28.24 9.62 -5.19
N PHE A 217 27.05 10.11 -5.55
CA PHE A 217 26.35 9.81 -6.80
C PHE A 217 26.03 11.10 -7.55
N ALA A 218 26.19 11.09 -8.87
CA ALA A 218 25.72 12.18 -9.72
C ALA A 218 25.23 11.66 -11.07
N LEU A 219 24.15 12.30 -11.56
CA LEU A 219 23.57 12.15 -12.89
C LEU A 219 23.42 13.55 -13.51
N GLU A 220 23.94 13.78 -14.70
CA GLU A 220 23.97 15.12 -15.31
C GLU A 220 22.59 15.60 -15.76
N LYS A 221 21.70 14.72 -16.22
CA LYS A 221 20.39 15.09 -16.73
C LYS A 221 19.30 14.07 -16.39
N ILE A 222 18.29 14.49 -15.64
CA ILE A 222 17.08 13.71 -15.42
C ILE A 222 16.09 13.94 -16.57
N THR A 223 15.58 12.86 -17.19
CA THR A 223 14.60 12.94 -18.29
C THR A 223 13.35 12.07 -18.05
N ALA A 224 13.38 11.27 -16.98
CA ALA A 224 12.27 10.49 -16.46
C ALA A 224 12.50 10.24 -14.96
N THR A 225 11.51 9.71 -14.25
CA THR A 225 11.67 9.33 -12.82
C THR A 225 12.91 8.45 -12.64
N LEU A 226 13.76 8.84 -11.69
CA LEU A 226 15.03 8.18 -11.39
C LEU A 226 14.88 7.31 -10.14
N VAL A 227 15.13 6.01 -10.27
CA VAL A 227 15.13 5.06 -9.16
C VAL A 227 16.56 4.57 -8.93
N ILE A 228 17.10 4.82 -7.73
CA ILE A 228 18.44 4.38 -7.32
C ILE A 228 18.27 3.26 -6.32
N THR A 229 18.62 2.03 -6.71
CA THR A 229 18.50 0.84 -5.85
C THR A 229 19.89 0.42 -5.36
N ALA A 230 20.04 0.35 -4.04
CA ALA A 230 21.28 -0.07 -3.40
C ALA A 230 21.03 -0.76 -2.05
N ALA A 231 21.91 -1.70 -1.71
CA ALA A 231 21.89 -2.36 -0.41
C ALA A 231 23.29 -2.33 0.22
N GLY A 232 23.37 -1.97 1.51
CA GLY A 232 24.60 -2.02 2.27
C GLY A 232 25.10 -3.45 2.44
N ASN A 233 26.42 -3.67 2.35
CA ASN A 233 27.06 -4.95 2.62
C ASN A 233 27.28 -5.09 4.11
N ARG A 234 26.82 -6.22 4.71
CA ARG A 234 27.04 -6.49 6.14
C ARG A 234 28.54 -6.64 6.41
N ILE A 235 29.02 -5.98 7.47
CA ILE A 235 30.38 -6.18 7.98
C ILE A 235 30.40 -7.53 8.69
N PRO A 236 31.33 -8.46 8.35
CA PRO A 236 31.48 -9.71 9.12
C PRO A 236 31.84 -9.41 10.57
N ASP A 237 31.33 -10.25 11.48
CA ASP A 237 31.67 -10.21 12.92
C ASP A 237 33.12 -10.62 13.15
#